data_a258557eb50a1e4984ff0308417ff136
#
_entry.id   a258557eb50a1e4984ff0308417ff136
#
_cell.length_a   1.000
_cell.length_b   1.000
_cell.length_c   1.000
_cell.angle_alpha   90.00
_cell.angle_beta   90.00
_cell.angle_gamma   90.00
#
_symmetry.space_group_name_H-M   'P 1'
#
loop_
_entity.id
_entity.type
_entity.pdbx_description
1 polymer ?
#
loop_
_entity_poly.entity_id
_entity_poly.type
_entity_poly.pdbx_seq_one_letter_code
_entity_poly.pdbx_strand_id
1 'polypeptide(L)'
;MGLVTSAARYEILKSQIHTFGEVAIPDPNKYSITVKFDGWVERLFVNEEGKQVHRGEPLLEVYSPDLVTARKELLVAMMSESNTTMDRLAEAARNRLLNWDISEEQLDRLTESGEINRTMIIHSPVDGFVKAKYVNEGDRVTSQSLLYEITDLSTVWIKATAYEQDLPFLQLHGAAQVSVPSLPGHAFKLSLIHI
;
A
#
# COMPACT_ATOMS: atom_id res chain seq x y z
N MET A 1 48.84 39.86 -42.58
CA MET A 1 48.33 39.11 -41.41
C MET A 1 47.20 39.90 -40.83
N GLY A 2 45.97 39.40 -40.92
CA GLY A 2 44.78 40.02 -40.28
C GLY A 2 44.65 39.53 -38.87
N LEU A 3 44.63 40.42 -37.88
CA LEU A 3 44.28 40.14 -36.50
C LEU A 3 42.74 39.99 -36.39
N VAL A 4 42.27 38.81 -35.98
CA VAL A 4 40.86 38.59 -35.65
C VAL A 4 40.73 38.77 -34.15
N THR A 5 39.97 39.77 -33.72
CA THR A 5 39.65 40.04 -32.31
C THR A 5 38.21 39.68 -32.02
N SER A 6 37.97 39.05 -30.89
CA SER A 6 36.62 38.77 -30.35
C SER A 6 36.46 39.47 -29.01
N ALA A 7 35.28 40.05 -28.77
CA ALA A 7 34.96 40.63 -27.46
C ALA A 7 34.69 39.57 -26.44
N ALA A 8 35.27 39.70 -25.24
CA ALA A 8 34.95 38.85 -24.11
C ALA A 8 33.50 39.11 -23.67
N ARG A 9 32.73 38.06 -23.49
CA ARG A 9 31.33 38.09 -22.99
C ARG A 9 31.22 37.21 -21.74
N TYR A 10 30.43 37.64 -20.80
CA TYR A 10 30.00 36.77 -19.71
C TYR A 10 28.82 35.93 -20.18
N GLU A 11 28.99 34.61 -20.17
CA GLU A 11 27.93 33.66 -20.46
C GLU A 11 27.73 32.72 -19.25
N ILE A 12 26.46 32.42 -18.96
CA ILE A 12 26.13 31.39 -17.95
C ILE A 12 26.29 30.03 -18.64
N LEU A 13 27.35 29.31 -18.31
CA LEU A 13 27.54 27.94 -18.76
C LEU A 13 26.59 27.03 -17.99
N LYS A 14 25.62 26.46 -18.68
CA LYS A 14 24.77 25.43 -18.13
C LYS A 14 25.48 24.10 -18.27
N SER A 15 25.89 23.49 -17.16
CA SER A 15 26.34 22.11 -17.13
C SER A 15 25.15 21.16 -17.21
N GLN A 16 25.24 20.16 -18.09
CA GLN A 16 24.26 19.06 -18.13
C GLN A 16 24.97 17.79 -17.68
N ILE A 17 24.35 17.12 -16.71
CA ILE A 17 24.82 15.83 -16.21
C ILE A 17 24.01 14.75 -16.91
N HIS A 18 24.72 13.86 -17.62
CA HIS A 18 24.13 12.70 -18.28
C HIS A 18 24.45 11.45 -17.47
N THR A 19 23.42 10.73 -17.06
CA THR A 19 23.59 9.49 -16.31
C THR A 19 22.50 8.49 -16.65
N PHE A 20 22.64 7.27 -16.17
CA PHE A 20 21.64 6.22 -16.29
C PHE A 20 20.88 6.10 -14.98
N GLY A 21 19.60 5.76 -15.10
CA GLY A 21 18.76 5.51 -13.97
C GLY A 21 17.88 4.28 -14.17
N GLU A 22 17.40 3.72 -13.08
CA GLU A 22 16.42 2.64 -13.05
C GLU A 22 15.09 3.13 -12.49
N VAL A 23 14.00 2.53 -12.98
CA VAL A 23 12.67 2.78 -12.46
C VAL A 23 12.55 2.03 -11.13
N ALA A 24 12.15 2.72 -10.09
CA ALA A 24 11.94 2.16 -8.76
C ALA A 24 10.55 2.53 -8.22
N ILE A 25 9.99 1.64 -7.44
CA ILE A 25 8.72 1.86 -6.75
C ILE A 25 9.01 2.67 -5.49
N PRO A 26 8.33 3.80 -5.26
CA PRO A 26 8.43 4.55 -4.01
C PRO A 26 8.03 3.67 -2.81
N ASP A 27 8.78 3.77 -1.71
CA ASP A 27 8.46 2.98 -0.51
C ASP A 27 7.06 3.28 0.06
N PRO A 28 6.55 4.53 0.06
CA PRO A 28 5.18 4.82 0.48
C PRO A 28 4.09 4.17 -0.37
N ASN A 29 4.42 3.70 -1.58
CA ASN A 29 3.48 3.04 -2.50
C ASN A 29 3.47 1.51 -2.36
N LYS A 30 4.14 0.96 -1.35
CA LYS A 30 4.17 -0.47 -1.04
C LYS A 30 3.28 -0.74 0.16
N TYR A 31 2.32 -1.63 -0.01
CA TYR A 31 1.34 -1.98 1.01
C TYR A 31 1.44 -3.47 1.34
N SER A 32 1.69 -3.76 2.61
CA SER A 32 1.69 -5.12 3.15
C SER A 32 0.33 -5.42 3.74
N ILE A 33 -0.34 -6.43 3.22
CA ILE A 33 -1.64 -6.87 3.72
C ILE A 33 -1.42 -7.99 4.73
N THR A 34 -1.82 -7.74 5.95
CA THR A 34 -1.72 -8.69 7.08
C THR A 34 -3.07 -8.79 7.77
N VAL A 35 -3.24 -9.78 8.64
CA VAL A 35 -4.37 -9.87 9.57
C VAL A 35 -3.88 -9.69 11.00
N LYS A 36 -4.78 -9.28 11.91
CA LYS A 36 -4.48 -9.05 13.32
C LYS A 36 -5.04 -10.14 14.24
N PHE A 37 -5.49 -11.26 13.67
CA PHE A 37 -6.07 -12.41 14.37
C PHE A 37 -5.59 -13.72 13.73
N ASP A 38 -5.75 -14.82 14.44
CA ASP A 38 -5.42 -16.15 13.95
C ASP A 38 -6.64 -16.75 13.22
N GLY A 39 -6.36 -17.49 12.14
CA GLY A 39 -7.43 -18.12 11.36
C GLY A 39 -6.90 -19.03 10.25
N TRP A 40 -7.80 -19.38 9.35
CA TRP A 40 -7.53 -20.18 8.15
C TRP A 40 -8.14 -19.51 6.92
N VAL A 41 -7.39 -19.52 5.83
CA VAL A 41 -7.87 -19.02 4.53
C VAL A 41 -8.89 -20.00 3.97
N GLU A 42 -10.14 -19.60 3.86
CA GLU A 42 -11.18 -20.44 3.25
C GLU A 42 -11.25 -20.25 1.74
N ARG A 43 -11.02 -19.02 1.26
CA ARG A 43 -11.13 -18.70 -0.16
C ARG A 43 -10.21 -17.55 -0.56
N LEU A 44 -9.66 -17.65 -1.77
CA LEU A 44 -8.92 -16.57 -2.44
C LEU A 44 -9.75 -15.99 -3.59
N PHE A 45 -10.05 -14.69 -3.55
CA PHE A 45 -10.66 -13.97 -4.67
C PHE A 45 -9.60 -13.47 -5.65
N VAL A 46 -8.41 -13.19 -5.11
CA VAL A 46 -7.24 -12.75 -5.87
C VAL A 46 -6.13 -13.78 -5.68
N ASN A 47 -5.93 -14.63 -6.68
CA ASN A 47 -4.99 -15.76 -6.62
C ASN A 47 -3.77 -15.59 -7.54
N GLU A 48 -3.67 -14.46 -8.27
CA GLU A 48 -2.62 -14.23 -9.26
C GLU A 48 -1.78 -13.02 -8.90
N GLU A 49 -0.44 -13.17 -9.01
CA GLU A 49 0.49 -12.05 -8.98
C GLU A 49 0.38 -11.24 -10.29
N GLY A 50 0.60 -9.93 -10.19
CA GLY A 50 0.42 -9.01 -11.33
C GLY A 50 -1.02 -8.58 -11.56
N LYS A 51 -2.01 -9.17 -10.88
CA LYS A 51 -3.42 -8.75 -10.99
C LYS A 51 -3.60 -7.34 -10.44
N GLN A 52 -4.32 -6.51 -11.18
CA GLN A 52 -4.77 -5.20 -10.70
C GLN A 52 -5.94 -5.40 -9.73
N VAL A 53 -5.90 -4.65 -8.64
CA VAL A 53 -6.93 -4.62 -7.60
C VAL A 53 -7.32 -3.18 -7.29
N HIS A 54 -8.58 -3.01 -6.89
CA HIS A 54 -9.13 -1.71 -6.51
C HIS A 54 -9.34 -1.63 -5.00
N ARG A 55 -9.30 -0.42 -4.50
CA ARG A 55 -9.62 -0.17 -3.08
C ARG A 55 -11.01 -0.70 -2.75
N GLY A 56 -11.10 -1.52 -1.70
CA GLY A 56 -12.34 -2.19 -1.31
C GLY A 56 -12.64 -3.48 -2.08
N GLU A 57 -11.79 -3.89 -3.05
CA GLU A 57 -11.94 -5.18 -3.72
C GLU A 57 -11.61 -6.33 -2.76
N PRO A 58 -12.42 -7.41 -2.72
CA PRO A 58 -12.15 -8.57 -1.88
C PRO A 58 -10.89 -9.30 -2.35
N LEU A 59 -9.96 -9.57 -1.42
CA LEU A 59 -8.72 -10.29 -1.67
C LEU A 59 -8.85 -11.77 -1.29
N LEU A 60 -9.29 -12.03 -0.07
CA LEU A 60 -9.45 -13.36 0.47
C LEU A 60 -10.50 -13.40 1.60
N GLU A 61 -10.94 -14.60 1.92
CA GLU A 61 -11.87 -14.89 3.01
C GLU A 61 -11.18 -15.76 4.07
N VAL A 62 -11.26 -15.33 5.33
CA VAL A 62 -10.61 -15.99 6.46
C VAL A 62 -11.66 -16.44 7.47
N TYR A 63 -11.57 -17.70 7.88
CA TYR A 63 -12.27 -18.23 9.05
C TYR A 63 -11.42 -18.03 10.30
N SER A 64 -12.02 -17.50 11.38
CA SER A 64 -11.36 -17.38 12.67
C SER A 64 -12.32 -17.72 13.81
N PRO A 65 -11.98 -18.71 14.66
CA PRO A 65 -12.74 -19.02 15.86
C PRO A 65 -12.85 -17.83 16.82
N ASP A 66 -11.79 -17.04 16.94
CA ASP A 66 -11.75 -15.88 17.82
C ASP A 66 -12.69 -14.77 17.34
N LEU A 67 -12.77 -14.55 16.03
CA LEU A 67 -13.76 -13.64 15.43
C LEU A 67 -15.20 -14.09 15.71
N VAL A 68 -15.47 -15.38 15.52
CA VAL A 68 -16.81 -15.94 15.79
C VAL A 68 -17.18 -15.74 17.26
N THR A 69 -16.21 -15.98 18.17
CA THR A 69 -16.43 -15.82 19.61
C THR A 69 -16.69 -14.35 19.97
N ALA A 70 -15.86 -13.43 19.50
CA ALA A 70 -16.02 -12.01 19.78
C ALA A 70 -17.34 -11.43 19.22
N ARG A 71 -17.75 -11.88 18.02
CA ARG A 71 -19.04 -11.50 17.43
C ARG A 71 -20.22 -12.03 18.26
N LYS A 72 -20.14 -13.28 18.76
CA LYS A 72 -21.16 -13.85 19.66
C LYS A 72 -21.23 -13.07 20.98
N GLU A 73 -20.08 -12.77 21.58
CA GLU A 73 -20.02 -12.00 22.83
C GLU A 73 -20.70 -10.63 22.65
N LEU A 74 -20.43 -9.93 21.54
CA LEU A 74 -21.05 -8.64 21.23
C LEU A 74 -22.57 -8.76 21.12
N LEU A 75 -23.08 -9.73 20.32
CA LEU A 75 -24.51 -9.92 20.13
C LEU A 75 -25.21 -10.30 21.42
N VAL A 76 -24.67 -11.22 22.23
CA VAL A 76 -25.26 -11.63 23.51
C VAL A 76 -25.31 -10.44 24.47
N ALA A 77 -24.26 -9.63 24.54
CA ALA A 77 -24.23 -8.46 25.41
C ALA A 77 -25.27 -7.40 24.98
N MET A 78 -25.50 -7.24 23.69
CA MET A 78 -26.46 -6.27 23.14
C MET A 78 -27.93 -6.76 23.27
N MET A 79 -28.17 -8.08 23.21
CA MET A 79 -29.50 -8.67 23.34
C MET A 79 -29.93 -8.85 24.80
N SER A 80 -29.02 -8.74 25.74
CA SER A 80 -29.31 -8.84 27.18
C SER A 80 -29.94 -7.55 27.71
N GLU A 81 -30.73 -7.66 28.79
CA GLU A 81 -31.25 -6.47 29.48
C GLU A 81 -30.06 -5.57 29.88
N SER A 82 -30.17 -4.29 29.50
CA SER A 82 -29.13 -3.29 29.70
C SER A 82 -28.81 -3.14 31.20
N ASN A 83 -27.62 -3.50 31.57
CA ASN A 83 -27.04 -3.17 32.87
C ASN A 83 -25.57 -2.82 32.68
N THR A 84 -24.98 -2.11 33.64
CA THR A 84 -23.62 -1.58 33.60
C THR A 84 -22.56 -2.65 33.23
N THR A 85 -22.81 -3.91 33.57
CA THR A 85 -21.85 -5.01 33.27
C THR A 85 -21.98 -5.47 31.82
N MET A 86 -23.20 -5.59 31.28
CA MET A 86 -23.42 -5.98 29.89
C MET A 86 -22.99 -4.89 28.92
N ASP A 87 -23.23 -3.63 29.26
CA ASP A 87 -22.77 -2.48 28.45
C ASP A 87 -21.25 -2.47 28.35
N ARG A 88 -20.55 -2.73 29.45
CA ARG A 88 -19.05 -2.86 29.43
C ARG A 88 -18.56 -4.05 28.63
N LEU A 89 -19.28 -5.17 28.69
CA LEU A 89 -18.92 -6.36 27.91
C LEU A 89 -19.11 -6.12 26.42
N ALA A 90 -20.21 -5.48 26.02
CA ALA A 90 -20.47 -5.08 24.63
C ALA A 90 -19.38 -4.13 24.10
N GLU A 91 -19.03 -3.13 24.91
CA GLU A 91 -17.96 -2.17 24.55
C GLU A 91 -16.60 -2.87 24.40
N ALA A 92 -16.25 -3.78 25.29
CA ALA A 92 -15.00 -4.54 25.23
C ALA A 92 -14.94 -5.44 23.99
N ALA A 93 -16.04 -6.14 23.66
CA ALA A 93 -16.15 -6.97 22.46
C ALA A 93 -16.09 -6.12 21.19
N ARG A 94 -16.79 -4.97 21.14
CA ARG A 94 -16.74 -4.01 20.03
C ARG A 94 -15.31 -3.50 19.80
N ASN A 95 -14.63 -3.04 20.87
CA ASN A 95 -13.26 -2.55 20.78
C ASN A 95 -12.28 -3.63 20.30
N ARG A 96 -12.47 -4.89 20.72
CA ARG A 96 -11.67 -6.02 20.22
C ARG A 96 -11.83 -6.20 18.72
N LEU A 97 -13.06 -6.16 18.21
CA LEU A 97 -13.37 -6.30 16.79
C LEU A 97 -12.81 -5.13 15.96
N LEU A 98 -12.91 -3.90 16.46
CA LEU A 98 -12.30 -2.71 15.84
C LEU A 98 -10.78 -2.83 15.79
N ASN A 99 -10.14 -3.34 16.84
CA ASN A 99 -8.68 -3.58 16.85
C ASN A 99 -8.23 -4.63 15.81
N TRP A 100 -9.15 -5.48 15.35
CA TRP A 100 -8.93 -6.43 14.26
C TRP A 100 -9.28 -5.89 12.88
N ASP A 101 -9.42 -4.55 12.76
CA ASP A 101 -9.75 -3.83 11.52
C ASP A 101 -11.13 -4.15 10.95
N ILE A 102 -12.06 -4.60 11.79
CA ILE A 102 -13.48 -4.69 11.42
C ILE A 102 -14.06 -3.28 11.47
N SER A 103 -14.62 -2.82 10.35
CA SER A 103 -15.18 -1.47 10.28
C SER A 103 -16.44 -1.33 11.12
N GLU A 104 -16.73 -0.10 11.56
CA GLU A 104 -17.97 0.25 12.24
C GLU A 104 -19.20 -0.21 11.44
N GLU A 105 -19.20 0.02 10.13
CA GLU A 105 -20.29 -0.40 9.24
C GLU A 105 -20.50 -1.93 9.21
N GLN A 106 -19.44 -2.72 9.37
CA GLN A 106 -19.53 -4.17 9.48
C GLN A 106 -20.09 -4.59 10.84
N LEU A 107 -19.73 -3.87 11.89
CA LEU A 107 -20.28 -4.10 13.23
C LEU A 107 -21.78 -3.74 13.30
N ASP A 108 -22.17 -2.62 12.71
CA ASP A 108 -23.56 -2.20 12.67
C ASP A 108 -24.42 -3.21 11.90
N ARG A 109 -23.94 -3.69 10.75
CA ARG A 109 -24.60 -4.78 10.00
C ARG A 109 -24.73 -6.07 10.80
N LEU A 110 -23.70 -6.44 11.57
CA LEU A 110 -23.75 -7.60 12.46
C LEU A 110 -24.84 -7.45 13.52
N THR A 111 -24.95 -6.26 14.12
CA THR A 111 -25.93 -5.99 15.18
C THR A 111 -27.36 -5.89 14.65
N GLU A 112 -27.55 -5.37 13.44
CA GLU A 112 -28.85 -5.27 12.78
C GLU A 112 -29.36 -6.62 12.28
N SER A 113 -28.48 -7.42 11.64
CA SER A 113 -28.87 -8.72 11.08
C SER A 113 -28.97 -9.82 12.12
N GLY A 114 -28.18 -9.72 13.20
CA GLY A 114 -28.02 -10.81 14.17
C GLY A 114 -27.33 -12.06 13.62
N GLU A 115 -26.89 -12.03 12.36
CA GLU A 115 -26.24 -13.17 11.72
C GLU A 115 -24.73 -13.18 12.02
N ILE A 116 -24.25 -14.31 12.54
CA ILE A 116 -22.85 -14.53 12.83
C ILE A 116 -22.20 -15.19 11.62
N ASN A 117 -21.65 -14.37 10.72
CA ASN A 117 -20.79 -14.90 9.67
C ASN A 117 -19.53 -15.50 10.30
N ARG A 118 -19.21 -16.73 9.90
CA ARG A 118 -18.04 -17.47 10.41
C ARG A 118 -16.74 -16.92 9.85
N THR A 119 -16.82 -16.28 8.71
CA THR A 119 -15.69 -15.79 7.94
C THR A 119 -15.64 -14.27 7.91
N MET A 120 -14.51 -13.75 7.53
CA MET A 120 -14.26 -12.34 7.28
C MET A 120 -13.57 -12.18 5.93
N ILE A 121 -14.07 -11.24 5.14
CA ILE A 121 -13.45 -10.87 3.87
C ILE A 121 -12.45 -9.75 4.12
N ILE A 122 -11.22 -9.99 3.73
CA ILE A 122 -10.14 -8.98 3.73
C ILE A 122 -10.16 -8.29 2.38
N HIS A 123 -10.23 -6.97 2.42
CA HIS A 123 -10.30 -6.11 1.23
C HIS A 123 -8.98 -5.38 0.99
N SER A 124 -8.74 -4.98 -0.25
CA SER A 124 -7.61 -4.11 -0.57
C SER A 124 -7.83 -2.71 0.02
N PRO A 125 -6.84 -2.14 0.75
CA PRO A 125 -6.92 -0.78 1.25
C PRO A 125 -6.62 0.28 0.18
N VAL A 126 -6.10 -0.13 -0.98
CA VAL A 126 -5.60 0.76 -2.03
C VAL A 126 -5.90 0.20 -3.43
N ASP A 127 -5.82 1.09 -4.41
CA ASP A 127 -5.71 0.71 -5.83
C ASP A 127 -4.27 0.34 -6.13
N GLY A 128 -4.04 -0.74 -6.88
CA GLY A 128 -2.69 -1.14 -7.22
C GLY A 128 -2.60 -2.50 -7.90
N PHE A 129 -1.41 -3.07 -7.88
CA PHE A 129 -1.11 -4.38 -8.44
C PHE A 129 -0.58 -5.31 -7.36
N VAL A 130 -1.02 -6.55 -7.36
CA VAL A 130 -0.48 -7.59 -6.48
C VAL A 130 0.94 -7.91 -6.91
N LYS A 131 1.91 -7.49 -6.13
CA LYS A 131 3.33 -7.76 -6.37
C LYS A 131 3.70 -9.19 -5.98
N ALA A 132 3.19 -9.65 -4.83
CA ALA A 132 3.42 -11.00 -4.34
C ALA A 132 2.24 -11.48 -3.48
N LYS A 133 2.01 -12.79 -3.51
CA LYS A 133 1.01 -13.51 -2.72
C LYS A 133 1.72 -14.58 -1.89
N TYR A 134 1.49 -14.60 -0.57
CA TYR A 134 2.18 -15.48 0.37
C TYR A 134 1.28 -16.55 1.01
N VAL A 135 0.00 -16.61 0.61
CA VAL A 135 -0.98 -17.52 1.20
C VAL A 135 -1.74 -18.29 0.13
N ASN A 136 -2.19 -19.49 0.47
CA ASN A 136 -3.06 -20.34 -0.35
C ASN A 136 -4.33 -20.69 0.41
N GLU A 137 -5.33 -21.19 -0.29
CA GLU A 137 -6.54 -21.73 0.35
C GLU A 137 -6.16 -22.89 1.27
N GLY A 138 -6.72 -22.91 2.47
CA GLY A 138 -6.41 -23.89 3.52
C GLY A 138 -5.23 -23.51 4.43
N ASP A 139 -4.44 -22.50 4.09
CA ASP A 139 -3.32 -22.08 4.92
C ASP A 139 -3.80 -21.47 6.25
N ARG A 140 -3.05 -21.78 7.31
CA ARG A 140 -3.22 -21.11 8.59
C ARG A 140 -2.53 -19.77 8.56
N VAL A 141 -3.24 -18.72 8.98
CA VAL A 141 -2.71 -17.36 9.12
C VAL A 141 -2.72 -16.91 10.58
N THR A 142 -1.77 -16.09 10.93
CA THR A 142 -1.61 -15.50 12.27
C THR A 142 -1.47 -13.99 12.15
N SER A 143 -1.54 -13.28 13.26
CA SER A 143 -1.37 -11.81 13.32
C SER A 143 -0.01 -11.31 12.80
N GLN A 144 0.93 -12.21 12.50
CA GLN A 144 2.24 -11.89 11.92
C GLN A 144 2.36 -12.31 10.45
N SER A 145 1.36 -13.00 9.91
CA SER A 145 1.39 -13.49 8.54
C SER A 145 1.22 -12.36 7.54
N LEU A 146 2.17 -12.22 6.63
CA LEU A 146 2.04 -11.39 5.43
C LEU A 146 1.22 -12.18 4.41
N LEU A 147 0.12 -11.59 3.92
CA LEU A 147 -0.79 -12.25 2.99
C LEU A 147 -0.51 -11.82 1.55
N TYR A 148 -0.46 -10.51 1.32
CA TYR A 148 -0.16 -9.91 0.02
C TYR A 148 0.78 -8.73 0.17
N GLU A 149 1.57 -8.49 -0.87
CA GLU A 149 2.17 -7.19 -1.15
C GLU A 149 1.45 -6.56 -2.33
N ILE A 150 0.86 -5.38 -2.12
CA ILE A 150 0.21 -4.58 -3.16
C ILE A 150 1.06 -3.34 -3.41
N THR A 151 1.21 -2.96 -4.66
CA THR A 151 2.00 -1.81 -5.06
C THR A 151 1.16 -0.87 -5.90
N ASP A 152 1.11 0.40 -5.49
CA ASP A 152 0.56 1.47 -6.31
C ASP A 152 1.62 1.94 -7.30
N LEU A 153 1.33 1.78 -8.59
CA LEU A 153 2.20 2.18 -9.71
C LEU A 153 1.79 3.51 -10.35
N SER A 154 0.89 4.28 -9.71
CA SER A 154 0.45 5.60 -10.21
C SER A 154 1.62 6.57 -10.33
N THR A 155 2.60 6.44 -9.45
CA THR A 155 3.86 7.20 -9.50
C THR A 155 5.05 6.26 -9.33
N VAL A 156 6.15 6.60 -9.99
CA VAL A 156 7.41 5.86 -9.88
C VAL A 156 8.58 6.81 -9.67
N TRP A 157 9.63 6.33 -9.03
CA TRP A 157 10.89 7.05 -8.93
C TRP A 157 11.85 6.59 -10.02
N ILE A 158 12.76 7.50 -10.40
CA ILE A 158 13.95 7.17 -11.17
C ILE A 158 15.14 7.32 -10.23
N LYS A 159 15.77 6.20 -9.92
CA LYS A 159 17.04 6.18 -9.17
C LYS A 159 18.18 6.31 -10.15
N ALA A 160 18.85 7.45 -10.16
CA ALA A 160 19.98 7.73 -11.01
C ALA A 160 21.27 7.80 -10.18
N THR A 161 22.38 7.31 -10.72
CA THR A 161 23.68 7.38 -10.07
C THR A 161 24.38 8.69 -10.47
N ALA A 162 24.72 9.51 -9.47
CA ALA A 162 25.56 10.68 -9.68
C ALA A 162 26.98 10.41 -9.20
N TYR A 163 27.98 10.94 -9.90
CA TYR A 163 29.36 10.87 -9.46
C TYR A 163 29.68 12.01 -8.49
N GLU A 164 30.65 11.81 -7.61
CA GLU A 164 31.05 12.79 -6.59
C GLU A 164 31.37 14.17 -7.18
N GLN A 165 32.02 14.21 -8.36
CA GLN A 165 32.33 15.45 -9.08
C GLN A 165 31.08 16.22 -9.54
N ASP A 166 29.92 15.56 -9.67
CA ASP A 166 28.67 16.16 -10.15
C ASP A 166 27.82 16.70 -8.99
N LEU A 167 28.08 16.25 -7.74
CA LEU A 167 27.32 16.65 -6.55
C LEU A 167 27.21 18.15 -6.35
N PRO A 168 28.25 18.98 -6.57
CA PRO A 168 28.15 20.44 -6.39
C PRO A 168 27.13 21.10 -7.33
N PHE A 169 26.78 20.44 -8.45
CA PHE A 169 25.85 20.96 -9.46
C PHE A 169 24.42 20.44 -9.28
N LEU A 170 24.23 19.45 -8.40
CA LEU A 170 22.91 18.91 -8.10
C LEU A 170 22.23 19.73 -7.00
N GLN A 171 21.00 20.11 -7.25
CA GLN A 171 20.17 20.84 -6.28
C GLN A 171 18.83 20.13 -6.12
N LEU A 172 18.35 20.05 -4.87
CA LEU A 172 16.98 19.59 -4.60
C LEU A 172 16.00 20.43 -5.40
N HIS A 173 14.99 19.78 -5.94
CA HIS A 173 14.02 20.34 -6.86
C HIS A 173 14.59 20.80 -8.21
N GLY A 174 15.83 20.50 -8.50
CA GLY A 174 16.42 20.70 -9.81
C GLY A 174 15.64 19.95 -10.88
N ALA A 175 15.51 20.58 -12.08
CA ALA A 175 14.82 19.95 -13.19
C ALA A 175 15.68 18.81 -13.79
N ALA A 176 15.07 17.66 -13.99
CA ALA A 176 15.67 16.54 -14.69
C ALA A 176 14.75 16.09 -15.84
N GLN A 177 15.35 15.45 -16.82
CA GLN A 177 14.64 14.88 -17.96
C GLN A 177 15.10 13.45 -18.18
N VAL A 178 14.12 12.56 -18.37
CA VAL A 178 14.39 11.14 -18.62
C VAL A 178 13.79 10.75 -19.95
N SER A 179 14.55 10.01 -20.72
CA SER A 179 14.10 9.31 -21.93
C SER A 179 14.18 7.80 -21.70
N VAL A 180 13.15 7.08 -22.12
CA VAL A 180 13.07 5.63 -21.97
C VAL A 180 13.21 4.99 -23.34
N PRO A 181 14.14 4.06 -23.55
CA PRO A 181 14.37 3.44 -24.86
C PRO A 181 13.14 2.76 -25.46
N SER A 182 12.26 2.18 -24.62
CA SER A 182 11.01 1.56 -25.05
C SER A 182 9.94 2.54 -25.51
N LEU A 183 10.11 3.86 -25.25
CA LEU A 183 9.20 4.93 -25.63
C LEU A 183 9.95 6.02 -26.40
N PRO A 184 10.44 5.74 -27.62
CA PRO A 184 11.24 6.68 -28.38
C PRO A 184 10.45 7.97 -28.67
N GLY A 185 11.12 9.11 -28.52
CA GLY A 185 10.50 10.42 -28.73
C GLY A 185 9.72 10.98 -27.52
N HIS A 186 9.56 10.22 -26.45
CA HIS A 186 8.96 10.71 -25.21
C HIS A 186 10.05 11.09 -24.21
N ALA A 187 9.94 12.31 -23.69
CA ALA A 187 10.82 12.81 -22.64
C ALA A 187 9.99 13.21 -21.44
N PHE A 188 10.26 12.58 -20.31
CA PHE A 188 9.55 12.83 -19.05
C PHE A 188 10.29 13.90 -18.26
N LYS A 189 9.56 14.94 -17.84
CA LYS A 189 10.10 15.99 -16.97
C LYS A 189 9.95 15.55 -15.52
N LEU A 190 11.02 15.60 -14.77
CA LEU A 190 11.12 15.19 -13.38
C LEU A 190 11.69 16.31 -12.53
N SER A 191 11.55 16.19 -11.24
CA SER A 191 12.20 17.02 -10.23
C SER A 191 13.04 16.14 -9.31
N LEU A 192 14.24 16.58 -8.98
CA LEU A 192 15.13 15.90 -8.07
C LEU A 192 14.59 16.01 -6.63
N ILE A 193 14.29 14.89 -5.98
CA ILE A 193 13.68 14.87 -4.65
C ILE A 193 14.63 14.41 -3.54
N HIS A 194 15.65 13.62 -3.86
CA HIS A 194 16.66 13.13 -2.93
C HIS A 194 18.03 13.16 -3.59
N ILE A 195 19.06 13.45 -2.80
CA ILE A 195 20.47 13.37 -3.18
C ILE A 195 21.20 12.47 -2.18
#